data_a51d27288f530f5e355088088a3dcc5e
#
_entry.id   a51d27288f530f5e355088088a3dcc5e
#
_cell.length_a   1.000
_cell.length_b   1.000
_cell.length_c   1.000
_cell.angle_alpha   90.00
_cell.angle_beta   90.00
_cell.angle_gamma   90.00
#
_symmetry.space_group_name_H-M   'P 1'
#
loop_
_entity.id
_entity.type
_entity.pdbx_description
1 polymer ?
#
loop_
_entity_poly.entity_id
_entity_poly.type
_entity_poly.pdbx_seq_one_letter_code
_entity_poly.pdbx_strand_id
1 'polypeptide(L)'
;LEGYWTTEHLFELKQCYQLFCEHRSMIGECDKQIEQQLIEQIASKNEGVIPEIPNVKRKVQNVKHKIPYNLTAYLKEILEVDVTEVFGISEISALTILSEVGADMTKWKTEHHFTSWLGLAPNTKISGGKIISSRIKRKRHHAGQAFRMAANSLWQSKSPLGDHYRRIRARAGAAKAVVAT
;
A
#
# COMPACT_ATOMS: atom_id res chain seq x y z
N LEU A 1 -11.00 -34.92 -11.78
CA LEU A 1 -12.19 -34.14 -12.14
C LEU A 1 -13.01 -34.96 -13.15
N GLU A 2 -13.95 -35.74 -12.66
CA GLU A 2 -14.95 -36.40 -13.50
C GLU A 2 -16.08 -35.42 -13.72
N GLY A 3 -16.38 -35.06 -14.98
CA GLY A 3 -17.46 -34.17 -15.35
C GLY A 3 -17.80 -34.33 -16.83
N TYR A 4 -19.02 -33.94 -17.19
CA TYR A 4 -19.44 -33.89 -18.58
C TYR A 4 -18.90 -32.62 -19.24
N TRP A 5 -17.98 -32.75 -20.18
CA TRP A 5 -17.35 -31.65 -20.91
C TRP A 5 -17.79 -31.66 -22.34
N THR A 6 -18.43 -30.56 -22.78
CA THR A 6 -18.77 -30.35 -24.19
C THR A 6 -17.62 -29.63 -24.92
N THR A 7 -17.66 -29.63 -26.25
CA THR A 7 -16.68 -28.91 -27.08
C THR A 7 -16.70 -27.42 -26.82
N GLU A 8 -17.86 -26.85 -26.50
CA GLU A 8 -18.02 -25.43 -26.14
C GLU A 8 -17.30 -25.10 -24.83
N HIS A 9 -17.44 -25.93 -23.80
CA HIS A 9 -16.73 -25.76 -22.52
C HIS A 9 -15.22 -25.84 -22.71
N LEU A 10 -14.72 -26.73 -23.55
CA LEU A 10 -13.30 -26.86 -23.84
C LEU A 10 -12.78 -25.64 -24.62
N PHE A 11 -13.60 -25.11 -25.55
CA PHE A 11 -13.25 -23.89 -26.27
C PHE A 11 -13.16 -22.69 -25.33
N GLU A 12 -14.16 -22.48 -24.47
CA GLU A 12 -14.18 -21.40 -23.47
C GLU A 12 -12.98 -21.51 -22.52
N LEU A 13 -12.71 -22.69 -22.00
CA LEU A 13 -11.57 -22.93 -21.12
C LEU A 13 -10.24 -22.58 -21.81
N LYS A 14 -10.08 -22.96 -23.10
CA LYS A 14 -8.90 -22.63 -23.87
C LYS A 14 -8.71 -21.11 -24.02
N GLN A 15 -9.79 -20.37 -24.33
CA GLN A 15 -9.74 -18.92 -24.44
C GLN A 15 -9.38 -18.26 -23.09
N CYS A 16 -10.04 -18.67 -22.01
CA CYS A 16 -9.74 -18.17 -20.67
C CYS A 16 -8.30 -18.45 -20.24
N TYR A 17 -7.78 -19.64 -20.56
CA TYR A 17 -6.40 -20.01 -20.24
C TYR A 17 -5.39 -19.18 -21.06
N GLN A 18 -5.67 -18.96 -22.34
CA GLN A 18 -4.83 -18.09 -23.17
C GLN A 18 -4.77 -16.66 -22.60
N LEU A 19 -5.92 -16.06 -22.31
CA LEU A 19 -5.99 -14.74 -21.68
C LEU A 19 -5.24 -14.69 -20.33
N PHE A 20 -5.38 -15.74 -19.54
CA PHE A 20 -4.63 -15.85 -18.27
C PHE A 20 -3.11 -15.83 -18.50
N CYS A 21 -2.62 -16.58 -19.51
CA CYS A 21 -1.20 -16.63 -19.83
C CYS A 21 -0.69 -15.26 -20.35
N GLU A 22 -1.47 -14.61 -21.21
CA GLU A 22 -1.15 -13.28 -21.73
C GLU A 22 -1.08 -12.23 -20.62
N HIS A 23 -2.10 -12.16 -19.76
CA HIS A 23 -2.08 -11.25 -18.61
C HIS A 23 -0.92 -11.52 -17.65
N ARG A 24 -0.58 -12.78 -17.43
CA ARG A 24 0.58 -13.13 -16.61
C ARG A 24 1.90 -12.67 -17.21
N SER A 25 2.05 -12.74 -18.53
CA SER A 25 3.22 -12.18 -19.22
C SER A 25 3.30 -10.68 -19.07
N MET A 26 2.18 -9.97 -19.31
CA MET A 26 2.10 -8.52 -19.18
C MET A 26 2.41 -8.04 -17.75
N ILE A 27 1.93 -8.76 -16.73
CA ILE A 27 2.27 -8.47 -15.33
C ILE A 27 3.79 -8.60 -15.11
N GLY A 28 4.42 -9.64 -15.66
CA GLY A 28 5.86 -9.82 -15.56
C GLY A 28 6.67 -8.71 -16.25
N GLU A 29 6.14 -8.14 -17.33
CA GLU A 29 6.74 -6.98 -17.98
C GLU A 29 6.59 -5.72 -17.13
N CYS A 30 5.41 -5.50 -16.53
CA CYS A 30 5.20 -4.41 -15.59
C CYS A 30 6.14 -4.50 -14.37
N ASP A 31 6.34 -5.69 -13.82
CA ASP A 31 7.25 -5.89 -12.68
C ASP A 31 8.69 -5.48 -13.04
N LYS A 32 9.17 -5.84 -14.24
CA LYS A 32 10.50 -5.42 -14.72
C LYS A 32 10.61 -3.90 -14.86
N GLN A 33 9.57 -3.25 -15.38
CA GLN A 33 9.55 -1.79 -15.52
C GLN A 33 9.55 -1.09 -14.16
N ILE A 34 8.80 -1.61 -13.20
CA ILE A 34 8.78 -1.08 -11.82
C ILE A 34 10.16 -1.24 -11.19
N GLU A 35 10.80 -2.43 -11.32
CA GLU A 35 12.14 -2.67 -10.80
C GLU A 35 13.16 -1.68 -11.39
N GLN A 36 13.11 -1.47 -12.71
CA GLN A 36 13.98 -0.51 -13.39
C GLN A 36 13.79 0.91 -12.85
N GLN A 37 12.55 1.36 -12.66
CA GLN A 37 12.27 2.68 -12.10
C GLN A 37 12.79 2.82 -10.66
N LEU A 38 12.69 1.77 -9.84
CA LEU A 38 13.26 1.79 -8.49
C LEU A 38 14.79 1.91 -8.53
N ILE A 39 15.46 1.20 -9.44
CA ILE A 39 16.91 1.30 -9.66
C ILE A 39 17.29 2.71 -10.09
N GLU A 40 16.57 3.32 -11.02
CA GLU A 40 16.80 4.68 -11.49
C GLU A 40 16.64 5.71 -10.37
N GLN A 41 15.64 5.55 -9.50
CA GLN A 41 15.47 6.41 -8.33
C GLN A 41 16.64 6.29 -7.34
N ILE A 42 17.14 5.08 -7.08
CA ILE A 42 18.30 4.86 -6.22
C ILE A 42 19.57 5.47 -6.85
N ALA A 43 19.78 5.25 -8.14
CA ALA A 43 20.93 5.83 -8.85
C ALA A 43 20.89 7.36 -8.84
N SER A 44 19.72 7.96 -9.03
CA SER A 44 19.54 9.41 -8.94
C SER A 44 19.83 9.98 -7.55
N LYS A 45 19.52 9.21 -6.49
CA LYS A 45 19.77 9.60 -5.10
C LYS A 45 21.23 9.45 -4.70
N ASN A 46 21.91 8.40 -5.19
CA ASN A 46 23.25 8.00 -4.79
C ASN A 46 24.35 8.42 -5.82
N GLU A 47 24.14 9.51 -6.56
CA GLU A 47 25.10 10.04 -7.55
C GLU A 47 25.56 8.99 -8.58
N GLY A 48 24.67 8.08 -8.97
CA GLY A 48 24.93 7.03 -9.96
C GLY A 48 25.46 5.72 -9.38
N VAL A 49 25.67 5.62 -8.07
CA VAL A 49 26.10 4.39 -7.40
C VAL A 49 24.87 3.54 -7.06
N ILE A 50 24.78 2.35 -7.64
CA ILE A 50 23.74 1.38 -7.32
C ILE A 50 24.32 0.42 -6.27
N PRO A 51 23.80 0.41 -5.03
CA PRO A 51 24.25 -0.54 -4.01
C PRO A 51 23.86 -1.96 -4.41
N GLU A 52 24.65 -2.94 -3.97
CA GLU A 52 24.31 -4.36 -4.17
C GLU A 52 23.08 -4.72 -3.32
N ILE A 53 21.93 -4.85 -3.99
CA ILE A 53 20.68 -5.17 -3.32
C ILE A 53 20.58 -6.67 -3.10
N PRO A 54 20.57 -7.15 -1.84
CA PRO A 54 20.58 -8.57 -1.55
C PRO A 54 19.27 -9.22 -2.04
N ASN A 55 19.38 -10.23 -2.88
CA ASN A 55 18.25 -10.99 -3.39
C ASN A 55 17.72 -11.99 -2.35
N VAL A 56 17.50 -11.53 -1.11
CA VAL A 56 16.94 -12.35 -0.04
C VAL A 56 15.42 -12.35 -0.17
N LYS A 57 14.87 -13.42 -0.71
CA LYS A 57 13.42 -13.62 -0.79
C LYS A 57 12.87 -13.85 0.62
N ARG A 58 12.14 -12.88 1.18
CA ARG A 58 11.30 -13.13 2.35
C ARG A 58 10.28 -14.22 2.02
N LYS A 59 10.02 -15.14 2.95
CA LYS A 59 8.91 -16.10 2.84
C LYS A 59 7.59 -15.32 2.98
N VAL A 60 7.11 -14.76 1.88
CA VAL A 60 5.78 -14.14 1.86
C VAL A 60 4.74 -15.25 1.75
N GLN A 61 4.01 -15.48 2.84
CA GLN A 61 2.91 -16.43 2.85
C GLN A 61 1.70 -15.83 2.12
N ASN A 62 1.13 -16.59 1.17
CA ASN A 62 -0.19 -16.34 0.56
C ASN A 62 -0.38 -15.07 -0.28
N VAL A 63 0.62 -14.59 -1.00
CA VAL A 63 0.41 -13.55 -2.02
C VAL A 63 0.09 -14.20 -3.36
N LYS A 64 -1.04 -13.79 -3.97
CA LYS A 64 -1.48 -14.29 -5.30
C LYS A 64 -0.47 -13.96 -6.41
N HIS A 65 0.23 -12.83 -6.28
CA HIS A 65 1.29 -12.41 -7.18
C HIS A 65 2.60 -12.29 -6.40
N LYS A 66 3.64 -13.01 -6.84
CA LYS A 66 4.99 -12.91 -6.27
C LYS A 66 5.80 -11.94 -7.10
N ILE A 67 6.19 -10.83 -6.51
CA ILE A 67 7.17 -9.92 -7.08
C ILE A 67 8.50 -10.67 -7.23
N PRO A 68 9.16 -10.63 -8.41
CA PRO A 68 10.35 -11.45 -8.69
C PRO A 68 11.62 -10.97 -7.98
N TYR A 69 11.62 -9.73 -7.45
CA TYR A 69 12.75 -9.08 -6.80
C TYR A 69 12.46 -8.75 -5.32
N ASN A 70 13.50 -8.31 -4.58
CA ASN A 70 13.39 -7.94 -3.17
C ASN A 70 12.90 -6.49 -2.99
N LEU A 71 11.60 -6.28 -3.13
CA LEU A 71 10.98 -4.95 -3.05
C LEU A 71 11.29 -4.22 -1.73
N THR A 72 11.31 -4.93 -0.60
CA THR A 72 11.62 -4.32 0.71
C THR A 72 13.01 -3.69 0.73
N ALA A 73 14.01 -4.33 0.11
CA ALA A 73 15.36 -3.77 0.07
C ALA A 73 15.43 -2.51 -0.79
N TYR A 74 14.76 -2.50 -1.95
CA TYR A 74 14.65 -1.30 -2.79
C TYR A 74 13.97 -0.14 -2.04
N LEU A 75 12.85 -0.42 -1.36
CA LEU A 75 12.12 0.60 -0.61
C LEU A 75 12.94 1.16 0.55
N LYS A 76 13.69 0.30 1.25
CA LYS A 76 14.58 0.72 2.34
C LYS A 76 15.70 1.64 1.85
N GLU A 77 16.26 1.35 0.68
CA GLU A 77 17.32 2.17 0.09
C GLU A 77 16.79 3.55 -0.32
N ILE A 78 15.59 3.60 -0.91
CA ILE A 78 14.96 4.86 -1.33
C ILE A 78 14.53 5.71 -0.13
N LEU A 79 13.91 5.09 0.87
CA LEU A 79 13.30 5.77 2.01
C LEU A 79 14.24 5.93 3.22
N GLU A 80 15.41 5.25 3.22
CA GLU A 80 16.40 5.18 4.32
C GLU A 80 15.85 4.51 5.59
N VAL A 81 14.59 4.07 5.57
CA VAL A 81 13.93 3.38 6.67
C VAL A 81 13.13 2.20 6.15
N ASP A 82 13.01 1.15 6.95
CA ASP A 82 12.17 0.00 6.62
C ASP A 82 10.72 0.28 7.06
N VAL A 83 9.94 0.84 6.16
CA VAL A 83 8.51 1.14 6.42
C VAL A 83 7.66 -0.13 6.60
N THR A 84 8.16 -1.30 6.21
CA THR A 84 7.46 -2.58 6.40
C THR A 84 7.56 -3.09 7.85
N GLU A 85 8.39 -2.49 8.69
CA GLU A 85 8.39 -2.73 10.14
C GLU A 85 7.16 -2.13 10.82
N VAL A 86 6.51 -1.16 10.18
CA VAL A 86 5.28 -0.58 10.70
C VAL A 86 4.14 -1.59 10.54
N PHE A 87 3.52 -1.94 11.65
CA PHE A 87 2.41 -2.90 11.65
C PHE A 87 1.30 -2.48 10.69
N GLY A 88 0.91 -3.41 9.83
CA GLY A 88 -0.15 -3.20 8.84
C GLY A 88 0.31 -2.68 7.49
N ILE A 89 1.56 -2.27 7.33
CA ILE A 89 2.13 -1.87 6.04
C ILE A 89 2.85 -3.05 5.41
N SER A 90 2.33 -3.52 4.27
CA SER A 90 2.98 -4.53 3.43
C SER A 90 3.92 -3.88 2.41
N GLU A 91 4.79 -4.67 1.78
CA GLU A 91 5.66 -4.23 0.70
C GLU A 91 4.88 -3.51 -0.43
N ILE A 92 3.75 -4.09 -0.85
CA ILE A 92 2.90 -3.52 -1.90
C ILE A 92 2.25 -2.21 -1.42
N SER A 93 1.80 -2.15 -0.16
CA SER A 93 1.25 -0.91 0.41
C SER A 93 2.31 0.18 0.48
N ALA A 94 3.54 -0.17 0.86
CA ALA A 94 4.67 0.75 0.90
C ALA A 94 5.03 1.27 -0.50
N LEU A 95 5.05 0.39 -1.51
CA LEU A 95 5.25 0.80 -2.91
C LEU A 95 4.13 1.74 -3.39
N THR A 96 2.87 1.43 -3.06
CA THR A 96 1.72 2.29 -3.40
C THR A 96 1.83 3.67 -2.74
N ILE A 97 2.29 3.72 -1.49
CA ILE A 97 2.52 4.99 -0.79
C ILE A 97 3.66 5.75 -1.48
N LEU A 98 4.79 5.10 -1.74
CA LEU A 98 5.94 5.72 -2.39
C LEU A 98 5.59 6.27 -3.79
N SER A 99 4.82 5.52 -4.59
CA SER A 99 4.46 5.92 -5.96
C SER A 99 3.62 7.20 -6.01
N GLU A 100 2.80 7.48 -4.99
CA GLU A 100 1.92 8.65 -4.96
C GLU A 100 2.50 9.81 -4.14
N VAL A 101 3.18 9.50 -3.04
CA VAL A 101 3.77 10.48 -2.11
C VAL A 101 5.16 10.92 -2.60
N GLY A 102 5.94 9.99 -3.13
CA GLY A 102 7.37 10.18 -3.42
C GLY A 102 8.24 9.99 -2.17
N ALA A 103 9.55 10.06 -2.33
CA ALA A 103 10.50 9.95 -1.24
C ALA A 103 10.71 11.29 -0.50
N ASP A 104 10.44 12.42 -1.16
CA ASP A 104 10.62 13.75 -0.60
C ASP A 104 9.43 14.17 0.28
N MET A 105 9.62 14.15 1.59
CA MET A 105 8.64 14.57 2.59
C MET A 105 8.69 16.08 2.90
N THR A 106 9.64 16.83 2.38
CA THR A 106 9.78 18.28 2.62
C THR A 106 8.64 19.09 2.00
N LYS A 107 7.90 18.49 1.08
CA LYS A 107 6.68 19.06 0.47
C LYS A 107 5.62 19.45 1.50
N TRP A 108 5.63 18.79 2.67
CA TRP A 108 4.68 19.08 3.75
C TRP A 108 5.40 19.69 4.95
N LYS A 109 4.98 20.88 5.35
CA LYS A 109 5.59 21.60 6.49
C LYS A 109 5.39 20.88 7.82
N THR A 110 4.33 20.09 7.96
CA THR A 110 3.99 19.33 9.16
C THR A 110 3.23 18.04 8.79
N GLU A 111 3.18 17.10 9.73
CA GLU A 111 2.37 15.89 9.62
C GLU A 111 0.87 16.19 9.41
N HIS A 112 0.37 17.31 9.93
CA HIS A 112 -1.02 17.75 9.73
C HIS A 112 -1.30 18.14 8.27
N HIS A 113 -0.35 18.75 7.59
CA HIS A 113 -0.49 19.06 6.15
C HIS A 113 -0.51 17.76 5.34
N PHE A 114 0.35 16.81 5.67
CA PHE A 114 0.40 15.51 5.02
C PHE A 114 -0.91 14.72 5.20
N THR A 115 -1.39 14.55 6.43
CA THR A 115 -2.64 13.85 6.74
C THR A 115 -3.86 14.55 6.12
N SER A 116 -3.87 15.88 6.07
CA SER A 116 -4.90 16.66 5.37
C SER A 116 -4.86 16.46 3.87
N TRP A 117 -3.65 16.38 3.28
CA TRP A 117 -3.48 16.06 1.86
C TRP A 117 -3.99 14.66 1.54
N LEU A 118 -3.68 13.65 2.36
CA LEU A 118 -4.20 12.29 2.23
C LEU A 118 -5.74 12.18 2.43
N GLY A 119 -6.39 13.23 2.96
CA GLY A 119 -7.81 13.19 3.30
C GLY A 119 -8.10 12.31 4.52
N LEU A 120 -7.17 12.25 5.46
CA LEU A 120 -7.31 11.55 6.75
C LEU A 120 -7.60 12.50 7.90
N ALA A 121 -7.33 13.80 7.76
CA ALA A 121 -7.63 14.79 8.77
C ALA A 121 -9.12 15.21 8.75
N PRO A 122 -9.74 15.43 9.93
CA PRO A 122 -11.11 15.92 10.02
C PRO A 122 -11.20 17.36 9.53
N ASN A 123 -12.21 17.68 8.70
CA ASN A 123 -12.52 19.04 8.29
C ASN A 123 -13.54 19.63 9.27
N THR A 124 -13.04 20.13 10.40
CA THR A 124 -13.90 20.65 11.47
C THR A 124 -14.50 22.00 11.06
N LYS A 125 -15.82 22.07 11.02
CA LYS A 125 -16.59 23.31 10.83
C LYS A 125 -17.13 23.76 12.17
N ILE A 126 -16.82 25.01 12.54
CA ILE A 126 -17.25 25.60 13.80
C ILE A 126 -18.14 26.81 13.49
N SER A 127 -19.25 26.96 14.20
CA SER A 127 -20.07 28.16 14.19
C SER A 127 -20.61 28.42 15.59
N GLY A 128 -20.56 29.67 16.05
CA GLY A 128 -20.97 30.04 17.40
C GLY A 128 -20.24 29.29 18.51
N GLY A 129 -18.95 28.95 18.32
CA GLY A 129 -18.16 28.17 19.28
C GLY A 129 -18.49 26.66 19.33
N LYS A 130 -19.46 26.19 18.54
CA LYS A 130 -19.85 24.77 18.49
C LYS A 130 -19.37 24.10 17.23
N ILE A 131 -18.91 22.85 17.35
CA ILE A 131 -18.52 22.02 16.20
C ILE A 131 -19.80 21.54 15.50
N ILE A 132 -20.06 22.05 14.28
CA ILE A 132 -21.20 21.64 13.45
C ILE A 132 -20.90 20.33 12.72
N SER A 133 -19.66 20.15 12.25
CA SER A 133 -19.26 18.97 11.49
C SER A 133 -17.76 18.73 11.64
N SER A 134 -17.38 17.46 11.78
CA SER A 134 -15.97 17.00 11.74
C SER A 134 -15.76 15.94 10.66
N ARG A 135 -16.55 16.02 9.56
CA ARG A 135 -16.46 15.05 8.47
C ARG A 135 -15.15 15.22 7.71
N ILE A 136 -14.55 14.09 7.34
CA ILE A 136 -13.35 14.03 6.50
C ILE A 136 -13.73 14.37 5.06
N LYS A 137 -12.88 15.15 4.37
CA LYS A 137 -13.04 15.35 2.93
C LYS A 137 -12.71 14.04 2.20
N ARG A 138 -13.65 13.57 1.36
CA ARG A 138 -13.38 12.41 0.51
C ARG A 138 -12.36 12.80 -0.56
N LYS A 139 -11.18 12.26 -0.47
CA LYS A 139 -10.13 12.34 -1.49
C LYS A 139 -9.83 10.92 -2.00
N ARG A 140 -9.54 10.80 -3.29
CA ARG A 140 -9.24 9.51 -3.95
C ARG A 140 -7.73 9.33 -4.07
N HIS A 141 -7.02 9.29 -2.94
CA HIS A 141 -5.61 8.97 -2.90
C HIS A 141 -5.41 7.47 -2.64
N HIS A 142 -4.61 6.80 -3.48
CA HIS A 142 -4.24 5.40 -3.26
C HIS A 142 -3.42 5.24 -1.99
N ALA A 143 -2.48 6.17 -1.71
CA ALA A 143 -1.76 6.22 -0.46
C ALA A 143 -2.69 6.34 0.75
N GLY A 144 -3.69 7.24 0.69
CA GLY A 144 -4.70 7.35 1.76
C GLY A 144 -5.53 6.09 1.94
N GLN A 145 -5.78 5.35 0.87
CA GLN A 145 -6.44 4.04 0.94
C GLN A 145 -5.52 3.00 1.58
N ALA A 146 -4.24 2.97 1.21
CA ALA A 146 -3.25 2.06 1.78
C ALA A 146 -3.13 2.26 3.30
N PHE A 147 -3.06 3.50 3.78
CA PHE A 147 -3.06 3.81 5.23
C PHE A 147 -4.34 3.34 5.93
N ARG A 148 -5.53 3.53 5.33
CA ARG A 148 -6.78 3.02 5.91
C ARG A 148 -6.81 1.50 5.99
N MET A 149 -6.29 0.82 4.98
CA MET A 149 -6.19 -0.66 4.99
C MET A 149 -5.21 -1.13 6.06
N ALA A 150 -4.06 -0.47 6.18
CA ALA A 150 -3.08 -0.73 7.23
C ALA A 150 -3.70 -0.56 8.62
N ALA A 151 -4.37 0.56 8.88
CA ALA A 151 -5.07 0.80 10.14
C ALA A 151 -6.15 -0.25 10.43
N ASN A 152 -6.92 -0.66 9.41
CA ASN A 152 -7.95 -1.69 9.59
C ASN A 152 -7.37 -3.07 9.93
N SER A 153 -6.18 -3.41 9.41
CA SER A 153 -5.50 -4.68 9.73
C SER A 153 -5.03 -4.75 11.19
N LEU A 154 -4.87 -3.61 11.86
CA LEU A 154 -4.44 -3.53 13.27
C LEU A 154 -5.48 -4.04 14.28
N TRP A 155 -6.71 -4.27 13.86
CA TRP A 155 -7.79 -4.76 14.73
C TRP A 155 -7.39 -5.99 15.56
N GLN A 156 -6.69 -6.93 14.98
CA GLN A 156 -6.23 -8.16 15.63
C GLN A 156 -4.77 -8.10 16.12
N SER A 157 -4.07 -6.99 15.84
CA SER A 157 -2.68 -6.83 16.22
C SER A 157 -2.52 -6.64 17.74
N LYS A 158 -1.49 -7.29 18.32
CA LYS A 158 -1.08 -7.09 19.72
C LYS A 158 -0.10 -5.92 19.90
N SER A 159 0.03 -5.06 18.88
CA SER A 159 0.90 -3.88 18.92
C SER A 159 0.26 -2.71 19.66
N PRO A 160 1.05 -1.72 20.12
CA PRO A 160 0.53 -0.49 20.72
C PRO A 160 -0.46 0.26 19.81
N LEU A 161 -0.23 0.25 18.49
CA LEU A 161 -1.16 0.79 17.51
C LEU A 161 -2.49 0.02 17.46
N GLY A 162 -2.44 -1.31 17.59
CA GLY A 162 -3.64 -2.15 17.69
C GLY A 162 -4.44 -1.85 18.97
N ASP A 163 -3.78 -1.60 20.10
CA ASP A 163 -4.44 -1.20 21.33
C ASP A 163 -5.10 0.17 21.19
N HIS A 164 -4.40 1.12 20.55
CA HIS A 164 -4.94 2.44 20.25
C HIS A 164 -6.18 2.34 19.35
N TYR A 165 -6.11 1.55 18.27
CA TYR A 165 -7.24 1.29 17.39
C TYR A 165 -8.45 0.73 18.14
N ARG A 166 -8.26 -0.32 18.95
CA ARG A 166 -9.35 -0.95 19.72
C ARG A 166 -9.99 0.02 20.72
N ARG A 167 -9.18 0.85 21.39
CA ARG A 167 -9.65 1.88 22.33
C ARG A 167 -10.54 2.92 21.64
N ILE A 168 -10.12 3.43 20.48
CA ILE A 168 -10.93 4.38 19.72
C ILE A 168 -12.18 3.70 19.17
N ARG A 169 -12.06 2.47 18.66
CA ARG A 169 -13.18 1.73 18.13
C ARG A 169 -14.28 1.49 19.16
N ALA A 170 -13.93 1.13 20.39
CA ALA A 170 -14.88 0.93 21.47
C ALA A 170 -15.65 2.22 21.81
N ARG A 171 -14.97 3.38 21.76
CA ARG A 171 -15.54 4.67 22.14
C ARG A 171 -16.27 5.38 21.00
N ALA A 172 -15.77 5.29 19.80
CA ALA A 172 -16.18 6.17 18.68
C ALA A 172 -16.58 5.41 17.39
N GLY A 173 -16.48 4.08 17.39
CA GLY A 173 -16.81 3.22 16.27
C GLY A 173 -15.66 2.99 15.28
N ALA A 174 -15.80 1.95 14.45
CA ALA A 174 -14.75 1.48 13.55
C ALA A 174 -14.27 2.53 12.53
N ALA A 175 -15.19 3.27 11.91
CA ALA A 175 -14.85 4.27 10.90
C ALA A 175 -13.94 5.38 11.45
N LYS A 176 -14.19 5.83 12.69
CA LYS A 176 -13.33 6.82 13.34
C LYS A 176 -12.00 6.23 13.78
N ALA A 177 -11.99 4.98 14.24
CA ALA A 177 -10.76 4.29 14.61
C ALA A 177 -9.79 4.16 13.44
N VAL A 178 -10.27 3.72 12.27
CA VAL A 178 -9.44 3.60 11.04
C VAL A 178 -8.76 4.90 10.66
N VAL A 179 -9.40 6.04 10.91
CA VAL A 179 -8.86 7.34 10.49
C VAL A 179 -7.94 7.95 11.55
N ALA A 180 -8.19 7.61 12.82
CA ALA A 180 -7.43 8.19 13.95
C ALA A 180 -6.17 7.40 14.31
N THR A 181 -6.02 6.19 13.73
CA THR A 181 -4.85 5.34 13.88
C THR A 181 -3.88 5.52 12.73
#